data_f84154bfe141131d47bffef5e5cac1e4
#
_entry.id   f84154bfe141131d47bffef5e5cac1e4
#
_cell.length_a   1.000
_cell.length_b   1.000
_cell.length_c   1.000
_cell.angle_alpha   90.00
_cell.angle_beta   90.00
_cell.angle_gamma   90.00
#
_symmetry.space_group_name_H-M   'P 1'
#
loop_
_entity.id
_entity.type
_entity.pdbx_description
1 polymer ?
#
loop_
_entity_poly.entity_id
_entity_poly.type
_entity_poly.pdbx_seq_one_letter_code
_entity_poly.pdbx_strand_id
1 'polypeptide(L)'
;MRFLIDANLPRSAIGTLVARGHHVEFARDIGLAAAPDAQIAERARQTGAALLTRDLDFSDVRRYPPEQYGGIVVLRAFLTTSLLRK
;
A
#
# COMPACT_ATOMS: atom_id res chain seq x y z
N MET A 1 13.68 0.87 0.72
CA MET A 1 12.54 0.97 -0.20
C MET A 1 11.45 1.80 0.43
N ARG A 2 10.65 2.49 -0.36
CA ARG A 2 9.53 3.29 0.16
C ARG A 2 8.22 2.56 -0.05
N PHE A 3 7.37 2.59 0.97
CA PHE A 3 6.02 2.03 0.90
C PHE A 3 4.99 3.07 1.28
N LEU A 4 3.87 3.06 0.57
CA LEU A 4 2.65 3.75 1.00
C LEU A 4 1.63 2.69 1.34
N ILE A 5 1.18 2.68 2.59
CA ILE A 5 0.22 1.69 3.08
C ILE A 5 -1.17 2.32 3.07
N ASP A 6 -2.09 1.72 2.34
CA ASP A 6 -3.47 2.17 2.27
C ASP A 6 -4.17 2.03 3.63
N ALA A 7 -5.16 2.89 3.87
CA ALA A 7 -5.86 2.95 5.15
C ALA A 7 -6.65 1.69 5.47
N ASN A 8 -6.91 0.83 4.50
CA ASN A 8 -7.63 -0.42 4.72
C ASN A 8 -6.74 -1.54 5.28
N LEU A 9 -5.47 -1.29 5.49
CA LEU A 9 -4.56 -2.25 6.12
C LEU A 9 -4.36 -1.93 7.60
N PRO A 10 -4.04 -2.94 8.42
CA PRO A 10 -3.81 -2.70 9.83
C PRO A 10 -2.49 -1.97 10.06
N ARG A 11 -2.45 -1.17 11.12
CA ARG A 11 -1.24 -0.43 11.49
C ARG A 11 -0.06 -1.37 11.79
N SER A 12 -0.33 -2.60 12.18
CA SER A 12 0.72 -3.58 12.45
C SER A 12 1.62 -3.85 11.25
N ALA A 13 1.11 -3.64 10.03
CA ALA A 13 1.92 -3.81 8.82
C ALA A 13 3.08 -2.81 8.77
N ILE A 14 2.91 -1.64 9.37
CA ILE A 14 3.93 -0.60 9.39
C ILE A 14 5.15 -1.07 10.17
N GLY A 15 4.93 -1.61 11.36
CA GLY A 15 6.04 -2.04 12.22
C GLY A 15 6.93 -3.08 11.56
N THR A 16 6.33 -4.03 10.85
CA THR A 16 7.09 -5.06 10.16
C THR A 16 8.02 -4.47 9.10
N LEU A 17 7.49 -3.54 8.31
CA LEU A 17 8.28 -2.93 7.24
C LEU A 17 9.36 -2.00 7.77
N VAL A 18 9.05 -1.22 8.80
CA VAL A 18 10.02 -0.33 9.43
C VAL A 18 11.16 -1.13 10.05
N ALA A 19 10.84 -2.25 10.69
CA ALA A 19 11.85 -3.11 11.30
C ALA A 19 12.83 -3.68 10.28
N ARG A 20 12.42 -3.76 9.02
CA ARG A 20 13.29 -4.24 7.94
C ARG A 20 14.01 -3.10 7.21
N GLY A 21 13.95 -1.90 7.74
CA GLY A 21 14.69 -0.76 7.20
C GLY A 21 13.99 -0.01 6.08
N HIS A 22 12.71 -0.21 5.88
CA HIS A 22 11.96 0.49 4.85
C HIS A 22 11.38 1.81 5.35
N HIS A 23 11.23 2.75 4.43
CA HIS A 23 10.55 4.01 4.70
C HIS A 23 9.06 3.82 4.42
N VAL A 24 8.21 4.09 5.40
CA VAL A 24 6.78 3.78 5.31
C VAL A 24 5.94 5.01 5.61
N GLU A 25 4.98 5.31 4.72
CA GLU A 25 3.89 6.24 5.00
C GLU A 25 2.59 5.45 5.13
N PHE A 26 1.77 5.81 6.09
CA PHE A 26 0.44 5.24 6.25
C PHE A 26 -0.58 6.30 5.81
N ALA A 27 -1.45 5.93 4.85
CA ALA A 27 -2.40 6.89 4.29
C ALA A 27 -3.24 7.57 5.38
N ARG A 28 -3.61 6.83 6.41
CA ARG A 28 -4.38 7.37 7.52
C ARG A 28 -3.65 8.50 8.25
N ASP A 29 -2.33 8.40 8.35
CA ASP A 29 -1.52 9.38 9.08
C ASP A 29 -1.24 10.65 8.28
N ILE A 30 -1.37 10.58 6.96
CA ILE A 30 -1.09 11.72 6.08
C ILE A 30 -2.36 12.34 5.50
N GLY A 31 -3.50 12.08 6.14
CA GLY A 31 -4.76 12.71 5.76
C GLY A 31 -5.46 12.08 4.57
N LEU A 32 -5.09 10.88 4.18
CA LEU A 32 -5.65 10.20 3.01
C LEU A 32 -6.55 9.03 3.36
N ALA A 33 -7.02 8.93 4.61
CA ALA A 33 -7.83 7.80 5.06
C ALA A 33 -9.11 7.61 4.24
N ALA A 34 -9.75 8.71 3.85
CA ALA A 34 -10.99 8.68 3.08
C ALA A 34 -10.78 9.16 1.65
N ALA A 35 -9.55 9.23 1.18
CA ALA A 35 -9.25 9.75 -0.14
C ALA A 35 -9.65 8.74 -1.22
N PRO A 36 -10.05 9.23 -2.41
CA PRO A 36 -10.29 8.35 -3.55
C PRO A 36 -9.01 7.61 -3.97
N ASP A 37 -9.17 6.45 -4.60
CA ASP A 37 -8.06 5.63 -5.05
C ASP A 37 -7.07 6.41 -5.92
N ALA A 38 -7.58 7.28 -6.80
CA ALA A 38 -6.72 8.06 -7.68
C ALA A 38 -5.77 8.96 -6.88
N GLN A 39 -6.21 9.49 -5.75
CA GLN A 39 -5.38 10.35 -4.91
C GLN A 39 -4.32 9.55 -4.15
N ILE A 40 -4.68 8.37 -3.68
CA ILE A 40 -3.72 7.45 -3.05
C ILE A 40 -2.64 7.07 -4.06
N ALA A 41 -3.05 6.67 -5.26
CA ALA A 41 -2.12 6.29 -6.33
C ALA A 41 -1.18 7.44 -6.68
N GLU A 42 -1.71 8.66 -6.75
CA GLU A 42 -0.90 9.82 -7.08
C GLU A 42 0.17 10.07 -6.03
N ARG A 43 -0.16 9.90 -4.75
CA ARG A 43 0.83 10.04 -3.69
C ARG A 43 1.95 9.02 -3.83
N ALA A 44 1.60 7.76 -4.12
CA ALA A 44 2.60 6.72 -4.34
C ALA A 44 3.49 7.06 -5.52
N ARG A 45 2.91 7.56 -6.61
CA ARG A 45 3.66 7.94 -7.79
C ARG A 45 4.64 9.07 -7.50
N GLN A 46 4.19 10.09 -6.79
CA GLN A 46 5.01 11.26 -6.47
C GLN A 46 6.22 10.92 -5.61
N THR A 47 6.06 9.95 -4.71
CA THR A 47 7.13 9.58 -3.78
C THR A 47 7.97 8.41 -4.27
N GLY A 48 7.59 7.79 -5.39
CA GLY A 48 8.26 6.57 -5.86
C GLY A 48 8.02 5.38 -4.97
N ALA A 49 6.95 5.39 -4.19
CA ALA A 49 6.66 4.33 -3.24
C ALA A 49 5.93 3.17 -3.89
N ALA A 50 6.15 1.97 -3.34
CA ALA A 50 5.30 0.83 -3.63
C ALA A 50 4.01 0.98 -2.83
N LEU A 51 2.88 0.81 -3.49
CA LEU A 51 1.58 0.90 -2.83
C LEU A 51 1.19 -0.47 -2.28
N LEU A 52 0.82 -0.51 -1.01
CA LEU A 52 0.36 -1.72 -0.35
C LEU A 52 -1.09 -1.53 0.06
N THR A 53 -2.00 -2.35 -0.48
CA THR A 53 -3.43 -2.15 -0.32
C THR A 53 -4.20 -3.47 -0.32
N ARG A 54 -5.43 -3.46 0.17
CA ARG A 54 -6.36 -4.59 0.07
C ARG A 54 -7.40 -4.37 -1.03
N ASP A 55 -7.37 -3.22 -1.68
CA ASP A 55 -8.38 -2.85 -2.67
C ASP A 55 -8.02 -3.44 -4.04
N LEU A 56 -8.86 -4.33 -4.55
CA LEU A 56 -8.66 -4.99 -5.83
C LEU A 56 -8.70 -4.03 -7.01
N ASP A 57 -9.30 -2.85 -6.86
CA ASP A 57 -9.33 -1.86 -7.94
C ASP A 57 -7.93 -1.45 -8.38
N PHE A 58 -6.95 -1.52 -7.49
CA PHE A 58 -5.56 -1.24 -7.83
C PHE A 58 -4.90 -2.33 -8.67
N SER A 59 -5.59 -3.45 -8.90
CA SER A 59 -5.11 -4.50 -9.80
C SER A 59 -5.34 -4.16 -11.28
N ASP A 60 -6.12 -3.13 -11.58
CA ASP A 60 -6.39 -2.74 -12.96
C ASP A 60 -5.17 -2.02 -13.54
N VAL A 61 -4.37 -2.75 -14.30
CA VAL A 61 -3.12 -2.24 -14.86
C VAL A 61 -3.32 -1.16 -15.91
N ARG A 62 -4.53 -1.01 -16.43
CA ARG A 62 -4.83 0.07 -17.37
C ARG A 62 -5.01 1.40 -16.67
N ARG A 63 -5.59 1.39 -15.47
CA ARG A 63 -5.76 2.59 -14.64
C ARG A 63 -4.51 2.90 -13.82
N TYR A 64 -3.83 1.83 -13.35
CA TYR A 64 -2.68 1.96 -12.47
C TYR A 64 -1.52 1.13 -13.03
N PRO A 65 -0.87 1.60 -14.10
CA PRO A 65 0.25 0.86 -14.71
C PRO A 65 1.40 0.72 -13.70
N PRO A 66 1.82 -0.50 -13.38
CA PRO A 66 2.83 -0.71 -12.33
C PRO A 66 4.15 0.02 -12.57
N GLU A 67 4.53 0.25 -13.82
CA GLU A 67 5.78 0.92 -14.15
C GLU A 67 5.82 2.39 -13.73
N GLN A 68 4.65 2.99 -13.41
CA GLN A 68 4.59 4.37 -12.92
C GLN A 68 4.77 4.48 -11.42
N TYR A 69 4.87 3.35 -10.73
CA TYR A 69 4.96 3.27 -9.28
C TYR A 69 6.19 2.46 -8.89
N GLY A 70 6.54 2.49 -7.61
CA GLY A 70 7.55 1.58 -7.08
C GLY A 70 7.07 0.14 -6.99
N GLY A 71 5.82 -0.09 -7.35
CA GLY A 71 5.15 -1.37 -7.34
C GLY A 71 3.76 -1.22 -6.73
N ILE A 72 2.88 -2.19 -7.01
CA ILE A 72 1.56 -2.24 -6.38
C ILE A 72 1.36 -3.65 -5.86
N VAL A 73 1.12 -3.77 -4.56
CA VAL A 73 0.88 -5.05 -3.91
C VAL A 73 -0.53 -5.04 -3.34
N VAL A 74 -1.38 -5.93 -3.85
CA VAL A 74 -2.74 -6.05 -3.38
C VAL A 74 -2.85 -7.30 -2.51
N LEU A 75 -3.21 -7.11 -1.25
CA LEU A 75 -3.29 -8.21 -0.29
C LEU A 75 -4.73 -8.65 -0.11
N ARG A 76 -4.92 -9.96 0.03
CA ARG A 76 -6.21 -10.54 0.38
C ARG A 76 -6.20 -10.83 1.87
N ALA A 77 -7.07 -10.14 2.60
CA ALA A 77 -7.02 -10.14 4.06
C ALA A 77 -7.08 -11.52 4.68
N PHE A 78 -7.96 -12.38 4.20
CA PHE A 78 -8.14 -13.70 4.79
C PHE A 78 -6.94 -14.61 4.55
N LEU A 79 -6.24 -14.44 3.44
CA LEU A 79 -5.03 -15.20 3.15
C LEU A 79 -3.87 -14.74 4.00
N THR A 80 -3.82 -13.47 4.30
CA THR A 80 -2.75 -12.87 5.08
C THR A 80 -2.62 -13.53 6.45
N THR A 81 -3.74 -13.72 7.13
CA THR A 81 -3.74 -14.34 8.46
C THR A 81 -3.19 -15.76 8.40
N SER A 82 -3.64 -16.56 7.43
CA SER A 82 -3.17 -17.93 7.31
C SER A 82 -1.69 -18.00 7.01
N LEU A 83 -1.21 -17.16 6.11
CA LEU A 83 0.19 -17.17 5.71
C LEU A 83 1.11 -16.76 6.86
N LEU A 84 0.70 -15.82 7.67
CA LEU A 84 1.52 -15.35 8.78
C LEU A 84 1.68 -16.39 9.88
N ARG A 85 0.80 -17.37 9.93
CA ARG A 85 0.88 -18.44 10.91
C ARG A 85 1.92 -19.50 10.57
N LYS A 86 2.36 -19.49 9.34
CA LYS A 86 3.41 -20.40 8.88
C LYS A 86 4.77 -19.79 9.17
#